data_2599634ca17e46a09676c99ce8c55a6f
#
_entry.id   2599634ca17e46a09676c99ce8c55a6f
#
_cell.length_a   1.000
_cell.length_b   1.000
_cell.length_c   1.000
_cell.angle_alpha   90.00
_cell.angle_beta   90.00
_cell.angle_gamma   90.00
#
_symmetry.space_group_name_H-M   'P 1'
#
loop_
_entity.id
_entity.type
_entity.pdbx_description
1 polymer ?
#
loop_
_entity_poly.entity_id
_entity_poly.type
_entity_poly.pdbx_seq_one_letter_code
_entity_poly.pdbx_strand_id
1 'polypeptide(L)'
;NKHPDVAPAVDRVTIHILPYWEDKPIAVDKALMHVKDIRTLMTQKIPDKEIVIGETGWPSHGRMREMALPSPQNQAIFTRNFVKMAEEEGWKYNFIEAFDQPWKRVDEGAAGGYWGLFDANRADKHVLHGYISNFPNALWLFLASFILTLIGLIWLIKEQTCACKKVPVLFLTLFAGSVGLVWQTNTYLLTARDIFEYGWAVVCIVVSFLLWSELIRFVITEESQRRGSMNGAIAFLVRHKHWNEHTFKDLLHLLSVSLVLVMAIAMAFDGRYRDFELGTIGIIAFCYFIFFVAGVRLNENSILEKTSGLMLFIAALFVLSHESARNSFALNWVVLVVLLGTALWMTKERLCGLTNTIIILAAFGFLWWALKTQVYVNETLVEVCALSPNSFICQLRFWLSKAVYNDMAGWLGLLLVVFSLMRGTYFLALMAMSLSLSSLLLFHGTMGAIVFVLGWWVVGYRINNSL
;
A
#
# COMPACT_ATOMS: atom_id res chain seq x y z
N ASN A 1 4.65 -31.53 -12.87
CA ASN A 1 4.83 -32.57 -11.85
C ASN A 1 6.32 -32.75 -11.54
N LYS A 2 6.82 -32.06 -10.51
CA LYS A 2 8.25 -32.18 -10.10
C LYS A 2 8.53 -33.53 -9.42
N HIS A 3 7.50 -34.21 -8.90
CA HIS A 3 7.61 -35.46 -8.13
C HIS A 3 6.53 -36.47 -8.56
N PRO A 4 6.67 -37.13 -9.71
CA PRO A 4 5.68 -38.07 -10.23
C PRO A 4 5.54 -39.35 -9.37
N ASP A 5 6.53 -39.62 -8.56
CA ASP A 5 6.64 -40.79 -7.65
C ASP A 5 5.78 -40.66 -6.38
N VAL A 6 5.31 -39.47 -6.06
CA VAL A 6 4.47 -39.20 -4.86
C VAL A 6 3.05 -39.78 -5.04
N ALA A 7 2.44 -39.63 -6.21
CA ALA A 7 1.07 -40.08 -6.43
C ALA A 7 0.87 -41.62 -6.22
N PRO A 8 1.77 -42.52 -6.68
CA PRO A 8 1.68 -43.94 -6.37
C PRO A 8 1.79 -44.27 -4.87
N ALA A 9 2.52 -43.47 -4.10
CA ALA A 9 2.82 -43.73 -2.69
C ALA A 9 1.70 -43.30 -1.71
N VAL A 10 0.63 -42.70 -2.19
CA VAL A 10 -0.48 -42.18 -1.36
C VAL A 10 -1.81 -42.83 -1.76
N ASP A 11 -2.77 -42.87 -0.84
CA ASP A 11 -4.12 -43.37 -1.12
C ASP A 11 -5.00 -42.35 -1.84
N ARG A 12 -4.79 -41.08 -1.56
CA ARG A 12 -5.56 -39.95 -2.11
C ARG A 12 -4.62 -38.79 -2.47
N VAL A 13 -4.99 -37.99 -3.44
CA VAL A 13 -4.28 -36.78 -3.83
C VAL A 13 -5.11 -35.56 -3.45
N THR A 14 -4.55 -34.71 -2.61
CA THR A 14 -5.18 -33.46 -2.22
C THR A 14 -4.61 -32.32 -3.06
N ILE A 15 -5.50 -31.51 -3.64
CA ILE A 15 -5.14 -30.34 -4.44
C ILE A 15 -5.75 -29.09 -3.81
N HIS A 16 -5.03 -27.98 -3.89
CA HIS A 16 -5.50 -26.67 -3.42
C HIS A 16 -5.81 -25.82 -4.64
N ILE A 17 -7.02 -25.28 -4.72
CA ILE A 17 -7.47 -24.45 -5.84
C ILE A 17 -8.09 -23.18 -5.27
N LEU A 18 -7.33 -22.12 -5.29
CA LEU A 18 -7.69 -20.82 -4.70
C LEU A 18 -7.64 -19.74 -5.80
N PRO A 19 -8.71 -19.58 -6.58
CA PRO A 19 -8.71 -18.71 -7.78
C PRO A 19 -8.27 -17.27 -7.51
N TYR A 20 -8.52 -16.77 -6.31
CA TYR A 20 -8.03 -15.46 -5.86
C TYR A 20 -6.50 -15.43 -5.66
N TRP A 21 -5.90 -16.54 -5.15
CA TRP A 21 -4.46 -16.62 -4.82
C TRP A 21 -3.58 -17.13 -5.96
N GLU A 22 -4.17 -17.51 -7.09
CA GLU A 22 -3.39 -17.94 -8.27
C GLU A 22 -2.37 -16.87 -8.69
N ASP A 23 -1.31 -17.27 -9.37
CA ASP A 23 -0.34 -16.33 -9.96
C ASP A 23 -1.01 -15.39 -10.96
N LYS A 24 -2.02 -15.90 -11.67
CA LYS A 24 -2.97 -15.13 -12.47
C LYS A 24 -4.35 -15.22 -11.84
N PRO A 25 -4.70 -14.28 -10.95
CA PRO A 25 -5.98 -14.30 -10.25
C PRO A 25 -7.18 -14.35 -11.19
N ILE A 26 -8.16 -15.18 -10.87
CA ILE A 26 -9.33 -15.42 -11.68
C ILE A 26 -10.51 -14.64 -11.09
N ALA A 27 -11.24 -13.90 -11.94
CA ALA A 27 -12.45 -13.19 -11.51
C ALA A 27 -13.54 -14.18 -11.03
N VAL A 28 -14.37 -13.76 -10.07
CA VAL A 28 -15.34 -14.64 -9.40
C VAL A 28 -16.32 -15.31 -10.37
N ASP A 29 -16.72 -14.64 -11.44
CA ASP A 29 -17.60 -15.16 -12.49
C ASP A 29 -17.01 -16.35 -13.27
N LYS A 30 -15.67 -16.44 -13.32
CA LYS A 30 -14.92 -17.52 -13.99
C LYS A 30 -14.28 -18.51 -13.02
N ALA A 31 -14.31 -18.21 -11.73
CA ALA A 31 -13.58 -18.96 -10.71
C ALA A 31 -14.06 -20.42 -10.62
N LEU A 32 -15.37 -20.66 -10.74
CA LEU A 32 -15.91 -22.02 -10.68
C LEU A 32 -15.52 -22.88 -11.88
N MET A 33 -15.51 -22.31 -13.07
CA MET A 33 -15.03 -23.02 -14.27
C MET A 33 -13.56 -23.38 -14.12
N HIS A 34 -12.73 -22.44 -13.63
CA HIS A 34 -11.33 -22.70 -13.34
C HIS A 34 -11.13 -23.85 -12.34
N VAL A 35 -11.89 -23.87 -11.24
CA VAL A 35 -11.85 -24.97 -10.28
C VAL A 35 -12.18 -26.32 -10.94
N LYS A 36 -13.23 -26.34 -11.77
CA LYS A 36 -13.64 -27.55 -12.51
C LYS A 36 -12.56 -28.01 -13.48
N ASP A 37 -11.97 -27.09 -14.24
CA ASP A 37 -10.92 -27.39 -15.21
C ASP A 37 -9.68 -27.96 -14.55
N ILE A 38 -9.19 -27.36 -13.47
CA ILE A 38 -8.02 -27.83 -12.72
C ILE A 38 -8.27 -29.22 -12.12
N ARG A 39 -9.44 -29.40 -11.48
CA ARG A 39 -9.79 -30.70 -10.90
C ARG A 39 -9.90 -31.80 -11.98
N THR A 40 -10.55 -31.50 -13.11
CA THR A 40 -10.67 -32.42 -14.25
C THR A 40 -9.30 -32.79 -14.81
N LEU A 41 -8.42 -31.78 -14.99
CA LEU A 41 -7.04 -32.02 -15.43
C LEU A 41 -6.28 -32.96 -14.48
N MET A 42 -6.45 -32.79 -13.17
CA MET A 42 -5.76 -33.63 -12.18
C MET A 42 -6.35 -35.04 -12.18
N THR A 43 -7.66 -35.23 -12.32
CA THR A 43 -8.28 -36.54 -12.45
C THR A 43 -7.80 -37.29 -13.69
N GLN A 44 -7.62 -36.57 -14.82
CA GLN A 44 -7.07 -37.17 -16.05
C GLN A 44 -5.59 -37.56 -15.91
N LYS A 45 -4.80 -36.77 -15.17
CA LYS A 45 -3.38 -37.06 -14.96
C LYS A 45 -3.11 -38.18 -13.93
N ILE A 46 -4.03 -38.40 -13.01
CA ILE A 46 -3.90 -39.36 -11.92
C ILE A 46 -5.23 -40.13 -11.79
N PRO A 47 -5.58 -40.96 -12.80
CA PRO A 47 -6.90 -41.58 -12.89
C PRO A 47 -7.17 -42.61 -11.78
N ASP A 48 -6.10 -43.23 -11.22
CA ASP A 48 -6.21 -44.32 -10.25
C ASP A 48 -6.31 -43.81 -8.79
N LYS A 49 -6.38 -42.47 -8.59
CA LYS A 49 -6.44 -41.88 -7.24
C LYS A 49 -7.65 -40.99 -7.06
N GLU A 50 -8.21 -41.04 -5.86
CA GLU A 50 -9.22 -40.09 -5.46
C GLU A 50 -8.61 -38.70 -5.32
N ILE A 51 -9.20 -37.72 -6.03
CA ILE A 51 -8.80 -36.31 -5.95
C ILE A 51 -9.73 -35.60 -4.95
N VAL A 52 -9.14 -35.03 -3.89
CA VAL A 52 -9.82 -34.21 -2.89
C VAL A 52 -9.39 -32.77 -3.04
N ILE A 53 -10.33 -31.84 -3.03
CA ILE A 53 -10.02 -30.41 -2.97
C ILE A 53 -9.73 -30.09 -1.49
N GLY A 54 -8.47 -29.95 -1.13
CA GLY A 54 -8.02 -29.73 0.24
C GLY A 54 -8.25 -28.32 0.73
N GLU A 55 -8.18 -27.34 -0.18
CA GLU A 55 -8.47 -25.94 0.09
C GLU A 55 -9.13 -25.30 -1.12
N THR A 56 -10.25 -24.62 -0.87
CA THR A 56 -10.89 -23.67 -1.81
C THR A 56 -11.68 -22.64 -1.03
N GLY A 57 -11.90 -21.47 -1.62
CA GLY A 57 -12.61 -20.38 -0.96
C GLY A 57 -12.46 -19.06 -1.70
N TRP A 58 -13.02 -18.00 -1.11
CA TRP A 58 -12.94 -16.62 -1.59
C TRP A 58 -12.91 -15.65 -0.40
N PRO A 59 -12.00 -14.65 -0.37
CA PRO A 59 -11.96 -13.69 0.74
C PRO A 59 -13.05 -12.63 0.62
N SER A 60 -13.56 -12.16 1.77
CA SER A 60 -14.59 -11.11 1.80
C SER A 60 -14.04 -9.68 1.80
N HIS A 61 -12.77 -9.49 2.15
CA HIS A 61 -12.11 -8.17 2.18
C HIS A 61 -10.64 -8.31 1.76
N GLY A 62 -10.03 -7.18 1.47
CA GLY A 62 -8.63 -7.07 1.12
C GLY A 62 -8.38 -6.58 -0.30
N ARG A 63 -7.14 -6.71 -0.75
CA ARG A 63 -6.67 -6.20 -2.04
C ARG A 63 -7.39 -6.83 -3.23
N MET A 64 -7.88 -6.02 -4.16
CA MET A 64 -8.24 -6.50 -5.49
C MET A 64 -6.97 -6.90 -6.26
N ARG A 65 -6.91 -8.15 -6.75
CA ARG A 65 -5.81 -8.68 -7.55
C ARG A 65 -6.30 -8.93 -8.96
N GLU A 66 -5.73 -8.26 -9.96
CA GLU A 66 -6.23 -8.29 -11.33
C GLU A 66 -7.75 -8.00 -11.38
N MET A 67 -8.57 -8.99 -11.74
CA MET A 67 -10.03 -8.91 -11.72
C MET A 67 -10.66 -9.64 -10.52
N ALA A 68 -9.88 -10.25 -9.67
CA ALA A 68 -10.35 -10.95 -8.48
C ALA A 68 -10.57 -9.97 -7.33
N LEU A 69 -11.81 -9.55 -7.14
CA LEU A 69 -12.23 -8.62 -6.10
C LEU A 69 -12.69 -9.36 -4.85
N PRO A 70 -12.00 -9.25 -3.71
CA PRO A 70 -12.54 -9.65 -2.41
C PRO A 70 -13.75 -8.80 -2.06
N SER A 71 -14.85 -9.44 -1.77
CA SER A 71 -16.05 -8.76 -1.25
C SER A 71 -17.01 -9.77 -0.61
N PRO A 72 -17.85 -9.36 0.35
CA PRO A 72 -18.86 -10.24 0.94
C PRO A 72 -19.75 -10.91 -0.10
N GLN A 73 -20.20 -10.18 -1.11
CA GLN A 73 -21.02 -10.74 -2.19
C GLN A 73 -20.25 -11.76 -3.03
N ASN A 74 -18.99 -11.48 -3.40
CA ASN A 74 -18.20 -12.40 -4.21
C ASN A 74 -17.84 -13.66 -3.42
N GLN A 75 -17.60 -13.55 -2.11
CA GLN A 75 -17.42 -14.70 -1.23
C GLN A 75 -18.68 -15.59 -1.25
N ALA A 76 -19.87 -15.01 -1.10
CA ALA A 76 -21.10 -15.76 -1.13
C ALA A 76 -21.41 -16.37 -2.50
N ILE A 77 -21.19 -15.62 -3.60
CA ILE A 77 -21.38 -16.12 -4.97
C ILE A 77 -20.49 -17.33 -5.21
N PHE A 78 -19.18 -17.23 -4.89
CA PHE A 78 -18.27 -18.34 -5.05
C PHE A 78 -18.68 -19.53 -4.20
N THR A 79 -18.90 -19.33 -2.90
CA THR A 79 -19.15 -20.41 -1.94
C THR A 79 -20.43 -21.17 -2.26
N ARG A 80 -21.55 -20.46 -2.47
CA ARG A 80 -22.86 -21.08 -2.75
C ARG A 80 -22.84 -21.90 -4.04
N ASN A 81 -22.29 -21.32 -5.09
CA ASN A 81 -22.22 -22.01 -6.39
C ASN A 81 -21.20 -23.14 -6.39
N PHE A 82 -20.08 -23.02 -5.63
CA PHE A 82 -19.12 -24.12 -5.47
C PHE A 82 -19.75 -25.31 -4.73
N VAL A 83 -20.44 -25.06 -3.61
CA VAL A 83 -21.13 -26.15 -2.86
C VAL A 83 -22.10 -26.90 -3.79
N LYS A 84 -22.92 -26.16 -4.52
CA LYS A 84 -23.88 -26.77 -5.47
C LYS A 84 -23.15 -27.61 -6.51
N MET A 85 -22.10 -27.08 -7.14
CA MET A 85 -21.32 -27.81 -8.15
C MET A 85 -20.63 -29.05 -7.54
N ALA A 86 -20.07 -28.93 -6.35
CA ALA A 86 -19.38 -30.03 -5.70
C ALA A 86 -20.35 -31.18 -5.30
N GLU A 87 -21.58 -30.85 -4.86
CA GLU A 87 -22.65 -31.82 -4.60
C GLU A 87 -23.09 -32.55 -5.88
N GLU A 88 -23.32 -31.79 -6.97
CA GLU A 88 -23.73 -32.35 -8.27
C GLU A 88 -22.65 -33.29 -8.85
N GLU A 89 -21.38 -32.98 -8.67
CA GLU A 89 -20.23 -33.73 -9.18
C GLU A 89 -19.70 -34.80 -8.18
N GLY A 90 -20.25 -34.87 -6.97
CA GLY A 90 -19.82 -35.80 -5.92
C GLY A 90 -18.40 -35.55 -5.40
N TRP A 91 -17.95 -34.29 -5.36
CA TRP A 91 -16.60 -33.96 -4.96
C TRP A 91 -16.41 -33.93 -3.44
N LYS A 92 -15.26 -34.41 -2.96
CA LYS A 92 -14.81 -34.18 -1.59
C LYS A 92 -13.98 -32.91 -1.53
N TYR A 93 -14.27 -32.05 -0.55
CA TYR A 93 -13.61 -30.75 -0.43
C TYR A 93 -13.57 -30.24 1.02
N ASN A 94 -12.67 -29.29 1.26
CA ASN A 94 -12.65 -28.45 2.45
C ASN A 94 -12.67 -26.97 2.02
N PHE A 95 -13.49 -26.18 2.71
CA PHE A 95 -13.43 -24.72 2.58
C PHE A 95 -12.32 -24.16 3.48
N ILE A 96 -11.59 -23.22 2.96
CA ILE A 96 -10.77 -22.30 3.73
C ILE A 96 -11.58 -21.00 3.89
N GLU A 97 -12.11 -20.63 5.09
CA GLU A 97 -12.02 -21.40 6.32
C GLU A 97 -13.29 -21.21 7.15
N ALA A 98 -13.39 -21.85 8.33
CA ALA A 98 -14.60 -21.72 9.15
C ALA A 98 -14.76 -20.30 9.72
N PHE A 99 -13.69 -19.72 10.26
CA PHE A 99 -13.68 -18.40 10.89
C PHE A 99 -12.65 -17.48 10.29
N ASP A 100 -12.94 -16.17 10.23
CA ASP A 100 -11.94 -15.16 9.93
C ASP A 100 -10.78 -15.25 10.93
N GLN A 101 -9.54 -15.13 10.41
CA GLN A 101 -8.33 -15.27 11.22
C GLN A 101 -7.45 -14.01 11.13
N PRO A 102 -7.70 -12.98 11.98
CA PRO A 102 -7.01 -11.69 11.90
C PRO A 102 -5.47 -11.78 11.93
N TRP A 103 -4.90 -12.79 12.59
CA TRP A 103 -3.46 -13.00 12.67
C TRP A 103 -2.79 -13.29 11.32
N LYS A 104 -3.51 -13.91 10.38
CA LYS A 104 -3.00 -14.18 9.01
C LYS A 104 -2.75 -12.90 8.21
N ARG A 105 -3.34 -11.78 8.60
CA ARG A 105 -3.11 -10.50 7.90
C ARG A 105 -1.64 -10.09 7.90
N VAL A 106 -0.87 -10.49 8.90
CA VAL A 106 0.56 -10.15 9.00
C VAL A 106 1.34 -10.70 7.81
N ASP A 107 1.08 -11.94 7.44
CA ASP A 107 1.84 -12.65 6.40
C ASP A 107 1.18 -12.59 5.01
N GLU A 108 -0.16 -12.48 4.95
CA GLU A 108 -0.95 -12.61 3.73
C GLU A 108 -1.68 -11.31 3.32
N GLY A 109 -1.43 -10.19 4.02
CA GLY A 109 -2.18 -8.95 3.84
C GLY A 109 -3.61 -9.04 4.37
N ALA A 110 -4.41 -7.99 4.19
CA ALA A 110 -5.78 -7.96 4.72
C ALA A 110 -6.61 -9.16 4.25
N ALA A 111 -6.47 -9.58 3.01
CA ALA A 111 -7.23 -10.71 2.45
C ALA A 111 -7.04 -12.01 3.24
N GLY A 112 -5.84 -12.28 3.77
CA GLY A 112 -5.55 -13.47 4.56
C GLY A 112 -6.44 -13.61 5.80
N GLY A 113 -6.89 -12.50 6.37
CA GLY A 113 -7.72 -12.48 7.56
C GLY A 113 -9.22 -12.67 7.34
N TYR A 114 -9.70 -12.77 6.08
CA TYR A 114 -11.13 -12.66 5.75
C TYR A 114 -11.70 -13.82 4.91
N TRP A 115 -11.17 -15.01 5.07
CA TRP A 115 -11.64 -16.21 4.35
C TRP A 115 -12.78 -16.94 5.04
N GLY A 116 -13.06 -16.64 6.32
CA GLY A 116 -14.04 -17.33 7.14
C GLY A 116 -15.46 -17.28 6.59
N LEU A 117 -16.22 -18.37 6.79
CA LEU A 117 -17.67 -18.39 6.63
C LEU A 117 -18.35 -17.60 7.76
N PHE A 118 -17.72 -17.58 8.94
CA PHE A 118 -18.05 -16.78 10.10
C PHE A 118 -16.97 -15.72 10.35
N ASP A 119 -17.31 -14.66 11.04
CA ASP A 119 -16.31 -13.65 11.45
C ASP A 119 -15.39 -14.16 12.58
N ALA A 120 -14.42 -13.36 12.98
CA ALA A 120 -13.50 -13.70 14.06
C ALA A 120 -14.18 -13.87 15.43
N ASN A 121 -15.38 -13.30 15.62
CA ASN A 121 -16.22 -13.43 16.82
C ASN A 121 -17.25 -14.56 16.69
N ARG A 122 -17.16 -15.37 15.66
CA ARG A 122 -18.07 -16.48 15.33
C ARG A 122 -19.48 -16.02 14.93
N ALA A 123 -19.68 -14.76 14.57
CA ALA A 123 -20.93 -14.29 14.01
C ALA A 123 -21.07 -14.76 12.55
N ASP A 124 -22.29 -15.15 12.16
CA ASP A 124 -22.59 -15.59 10.81
C ASP A 124 -22.46 -14.43 9.81
N LYS A 125 -21.62 -14.61 8.81
CA LYS A 125 -21.47 -13.66 7.69
C LYS A 125 -22.53 -13.86 6.60
N HIS A 126 -23.47 -14.76 6.80
CA HIS A 126 -24.51 -15.15 5.85
C HIS A 126 -23.97 -15.64 4.48
N VAL A 127 -22.73 -16.15 4.47
CA VAL A 127 -22.08 -16.59 3.22
C VAL A 127 -22.89 -17.68 2.53
N LEU A 128 -23.46 -18.63 3.29
CA LEU A 128 -24.19 -19.78 2.75
C LEU A 128 -25.66 -19.47 2.44
N HIS A 129 -26.25 -18.43 3.02
CA HIS A 129 -27.69 -18.14 2.88
C HIS A 129 -28.00 -16.64 3.03
N GLY A 130 -29.21 -16.25 2.67
CA GLY A 130 -29.73 -14.90 2.88
C GLY A 130 -29.15 -13.84 1.93
N TYR A 131 -29.48 -12.58 2.21
CA TYR A 131 -29.01 -11.43 1.46
C TYR A 131 -27.66 -10.94 2.02
N ILE A 132 -26.76 -10.58 1.12
CA ILE A 132 -25.45 -10.01 1.47
C ILE A 132 -25.25 -8.68 0.76
N SER A 133 -24.77 -7.69 1.50
CA SER A 133 -24.32 -6.40 0.97
C SER A 133 -22.80 -6.27 1.04
N ASN A 134 -22.20 -5.66 0.02
CA ASN A 134 -20.79 -5.25 0.08
C ASN A 134 -20.56 -4.07 1.04
N PHE A 135 -21.62 -3.36 1.41
CA PHE A 135 -21.60 -2.20 2.29
C PHE A 135 -22.65 -2.32 3.41
N PRO A 136 -22.49 -3.29 4.33
CA PRO A 136 -23.48 -3.52 5.39
C PRO A 136 -23.65 -2.30 6.30
N ASN A 137 -22.57 -1.53 6.49
CA ASN A 137 -22.53 -0.34 7.35
C ASN A 137 -22.75 0.97 6.59
N ALA A 138 -23.21 0.96 5.32
CA ALA A 138 -23.33 2.17 4.50
C ALA A 138 -24.13 3.29 5.16
N LEU A 139 -25.25 2.95 5.80
CA LEU A 139 -26.07 3.94 6.51
C LEU A 139 -25.31 4.60 7.66
N TRP A 140 -24.61 3.82 8.47
CA TRP A 140 -23.85 4.36 9.60
C TRP A 140 -22.67 5.21 9.16
N LEU A 141 -21.95 4.81 8.10
CA LEU A 141 -20.87 5.58 7.50
C LEU A 141 -21.40 6.90 6.92
N PHE A 142 -22.54 6.88 6.25
CA PHE A 142 -23.21 8.07 5.75
C PHE A 142 -23.61 9.00 6.90
N LEU A 143 -24.28 8.49 7.93
CA LEU A 143 -24.70 9.28 9.08
C LEU A 143 -23.49 9.89 9.80
N ALA A 144 -22.41 9.15 10.02
CA ALA A 144 -21.18 9.68 10.59
C ALA A 144 -20.60 10.83 9.75
N SER A 145 -20.53 10.66 8.44
CA SER A 145 -20.04 11.69 7.52
C SER A 145 -20.93 12.94 7.55
N PHE A 146 -22.24 12.75 7.59
CA PHE A 146 -23.21 13.84 7.63
C PHE A 146 -23.14 14.62 8.97
N ILE A 147 -23.04 13.91 10.09
CA ILE A 147 -22.89 14.51 11.44
C ILE A 147 -21.58 15.33 11.50
N LEU A 148 -20.46 14.78 11.05
CA LEU A 148 -19.19 15.50 11.01
C LEU A 148 -19.29 16.76 10.13
N THR A 149 -19.99 16.69 9.02
CA THR A 149 -20.23 17.83 8.14
C THR A 149 -21.04 18.91 8.85
N LEU A 150 -22.12 18.53 9.54
CA LEU A 150 -22.95 19.49 10.31
C LEU A 150 -22.17 20.13 11.44
N ILE A 151 -21.38 19.36 12.18
CA ILE A 151 -20.52 19.90 13.25
C ILE A 151 -19.56 20.94 12.68
N GLY A 152 -18.86 20.62 11.58
CA GLY A 152 -17.97 21.55 10.90
C GLY A 152 -18.68 22.81 10.43
N LEU A 153 -19.88 22.68 9.82
CA LEU A 153 -20.65 23.81 9.33
C LEU A 153 -21.14 24.71 10.47
N ILE A 154 -21.68 24.12 11.55
CA ILE A 154 -22.13 24.86 12.74
C ILE A 154 -20.97 25.61 13.37
N TRP A 155 -19.79 25.00 13.47
CA TRP A 155 -18.59 25.65 13.99
C TRP A 155 -18.18 26.85 13.13
N LEU A 156 -18.16 26.72 11.77
CA LEU A 156 -17.82 27.79 10.86
C LEU A 156 -18.83 28.96 10.91
N ILE A 157 -20.12 28.64 11.04
CA ILE A 157 -21.19 29.71 11.16
C ILE A 157 -21.04 30.46 12.49
N LYS A 158 -20.77 29.71 13.58
CA LYS A 158 -20.58 30.31 14.92
C LYS A 158 -19.40 31.28 14.98
N GLU A 159 -18.31 30.95 14.31
CA GLU A 159 -17.13 31.80 14.20
C GLU A 159 -17.34 33.02 13.26
N GLN A 160 -18.54 33.19 12.70
CA GLN A 160 -18.88 34.24 11.75
C GLN A 160 -17.93 34.37 10.53
N THR A 161 -17.25 33.30 10.22
CA THR A 161 -16.25 33.24 9.14
C THR A 161 -16.90 33.04 7.76
N CYS A 162 -18.22 32.82 7.69
CA CYS A 162 -18.91 32.41 6.48
C CYS A 162 -19.91 33.42 5.97
N ALA A 163 -19.67 33.95 4.76
CA ALA A 163 -20.70 34.69 4.00
C ALA A 163 -21.76 33.72 3.46
N CYS A 164 -23.04 34.07 3.55
CA CYS A 164 -24.16 33.19 3.13
C CYS A 164 -24.00 32.60 1.72
N LYS A 165 -23.37 33.34 0.80
CA LYS A 165 -23.13 32.88 -0.58
C LYS A 165 -22.15 31.72 -0.71
N LYS A 166 -21.30 31.50 0.27
CA LYS A 166 -20.29 30.37 0.29
C LYS A 166 -20.80 29.11 0.98
N VAL A 167 -21.93 29.16 1.67
CA VAL A 167 -22.46 28.03 2.43
C VAL A 167 -22.59 26.73 1.59
N PRO A 168 -23.13 26.75 0.36
CA PRO A 168 -23.24 25.53 -0.45
C PRO A 168 -21.87 24.93 -0.80
N VAL A 169 -20.90 25.74 -1.18
CA VAL A 169 -19.54 25.29 -1.51
C VAL A 169 -18.85 24.73 -0.28
N LEU A 170 -18.98 25.40 0.86
CA LEU A 170 -18.45 24.93 2.13
C LEU A 170 -19.10 23.62 2.58
N PHE A 171 -20.42 23.51 2.44
CA PHE A 171 -21.12 22.25 2.74
C PHE A 171 -20.59 21.09 1.89
N LEU A 172 -20.46 21.28 0.58
CA LEU A 172 -19.94 20.26 -0.33
C LEU A 172 -18.48 19.90 0.01
N THR A 173 -17.65 20.90 0.31
CA THR A 173 -16.25 20.69 0.70
C THR A 173 -16.17 19.91 2.02
N LEU A 174 -16.91 20.34 3.04
CA LEU A 174 -16.97 19.64 4.33
C LEU A 174 -17.48 18.21 4.17
N PHE A 175 -18.55 18.01 3.39
CA PHE A 175 -19.13 16.69 3.18
C PHE A 175 -18.17 15.74 2.48
N ALA A 176 -17.52 16.20 1.40
CA ALA A 176 -16.53 15.39 0.68
C ALA A 176 -15.36 14.96 1.59
N GLY A 177 -14.85 15.86 2.44
CA GLY A 177 -13.80 15.52 3.39
C GLY A 177 -14.27 14.59 4.50
N SER A 178 -15.46 14.82 5.03
CA SER A 178 -16.05 13.95 6.04
C SER A 178 -16.23 12.52 5.50
N VAL A 179 -16.75 12.38 4.27
CA VAL A 179 -16.85 11.07 3.58
C VAL A 179 -15.47 10.45 3.39
N GLY A 180 -14.49 11.22 2.93
CA GLY A 180 -13.12 10.75 2.74
C GLY A 180 -12.49 10.25 4.04
N LEU A 181 -12.61 11.02 5.12
CA LEU A 181 -12.06 10.65 6.44
C LEU A 181 -12.76 9.43 7.06
N VAL A 182 -14.09 9.35 6.95
CA VAL A 182 -14.85 8.20 7.44
C VAL A 182 -14.50 6.94 6.63
N TRP A 183 -14.41 7.05 5.30
CA TRP A 183 -13.95 5.95 4.45
C TRP A 183 -12.53 5.52 4.79
N GLN A 184 -11.60 6.47 4.88
CA GLN A 184 -10.22 6.20 5.25
C GLN A 184 -10.14 5.45 6.58
N THR A 185 -10.87 5.91 7.60
CA THR A 185 -10.92 5.27 8.92
C THR A 185 -11.47 3.84 8.83
N ASN A 186 -12.60 3.66 8.13
CA ASN A 186 -13.19 2.33 7.93
C ASN A 186 -12.24 1.38 7.20
N THR A 187 -11.52 1.88 6.16
CA THR A 187 -10.52 1.07 5.44
C THR A 187 -9.41 0.62 6.37
N TYR A 188 -8.83 1.52 7.18
CA TYR A 188 -7.77 1.14 8.10
C TYR A 188 -8.22 0.16 9.19
N LEU A 189 -9.45 0.26 9.68
CA LEU A 189 -10.00 -0.73 10.62
C LEU A 189 -10.09 -2.13 10.01
N LEU A 190 -10.32 -2.23 8.69
CA LEU A 190 -10.38 -3.50 7.97
C LEU A 190 -8.99 -4.02 7.56
N THR A 191 -8.04 -3.14 7.24
CA THR A 191 -6.77 -3.53 6.61
C THR A 191 -5.57 -3.54 7.54
N ALA A 192 -5.58 -2.76 8.64
CA ALA A 192 -4.46 -2.70 9.57
C ALA A 192 -4.20 -4.06 10.23
N ARG A 193 -2.94 -4.49 10.25
CA ARG A 193 -2.51 -5.83 10.65
C ARG A 193 -2.00 -5.88 12.09
N ASP A 194 -1.33 -4.81 12.53
CA ASP A 194 -0.67 -4.74 13.84
C ASP A 194 -0.71 -3.32 14.44
N ILE A 195 -0.12 -3.16 15.63
CA ILE A 195 -0.09 -1.89 16.35
C ILE A 195 0.65 -0.79 15.58
N PHE A 196 1.65 -1.12 14.79
CA PHE A 196 2.42 -0.15 14.01
C PHE A 196 1.59 0.38 12.84
N GLU A 197 0.81 -0.48 12.19
CA GLU A 197 -0.11 -0.06 11.14
C GLU A 197 -1.30 0.74 11.67
N TYR A 198 -1.81 0.44 12.87
CA TYR A 198 -2.77 1.32 13.54
C TYR A 198 -2.16 2.68 13.86
N GLY A 199 -0.90 2.73 14.34
CA GLY A 199 -0.17 3.99 14.53
C GLY A 199 0.00 4.78 13.22
N TRP A 200 0.36 4.09 12.15
CA TRP A 200 0.43 4.66 10.80
C TRP A 200 -0.92 5.22 10.33
N ALA A 201 -2.00 4.48 10.53
CA ALA A 201 -3.35 4.91 10.21
C ALA A 201 -3.73 6.21 10.92
N VAL A 202 -3.41 6.33 12.23
CA VAL A 202 -3.64 7.57 13.00
C VAL A 202 -2.87 8.75 12.39
N VAL A 203 -1.59 8.56 12.04
CA VAL A 203 -0.80 9.61 11.38
C VAL A 203 -1.44 10.02 10.05
N CYS A 204 -1.85 9.07 9.23
CA CYS A 204 -2.50 9.32 7.95
C CYS A 204 -3.83 10.08 8.11
N ILE A 205 -4.66 9.70 9.07
CA ILE A 205 -5.95 10.36 9.35
C ILE A 205 -5.71 11.80 9.83
N VAL A 206 -4.76 12.01 10.75
CA VAL A 206 -4.43 13.34 11.28
C VAL A 206 -3.90 14.26 10.16
N VAL A 207 -2.97 13.78 9.34
CA VAL A 207 -2.42 14.56 8.22
C VAL A 207 -3.51 14.88 7.19
N SER A 208 -4.36 13.91 6.85
CA SER A 208 -5.50 14.12 5.96
C SER A 208 -6.47 15.17 6.50
N PHE A 209 -6.80 15.10 7.79
CA PHE A 209 -7.67 16.08 8.46
C PHE A 209 -7.07 17.49 8.46
N LEU A 210 -5.78 17.62 8.80
CA LEU A 210 -5.10 18.92 8.83
C LEU A 210 -5.01 19.54 7.42
N LEU A 211 -4.67 18.73 6.41
CA LEU A 211 -4.61 19.20 5.03
C LEU A 211 -5.99 19.61 4.50
N TRP A 212 -7.02 18.84 4.86
CA TRP A 212 -8.39 19.18 4.55
C TRP A 212 -8.84 20.49 5.22
N SER A 213 -8.43 20.68 6.48
CA SER A 213 -8.71 21.92 7.21
C SER A 213 -8.06 23.15 6.54
N GLU A 214 -6.84 23.00 6.00
CA GLU A 214 -6.20 24.05 5.21
C GLU A 214 -6.96 24.33 3.90
N LEU A 215 -7.52 23.31 3.24
CA LEU A 215 -8.37 23.51 2.07
C LEU A 215 -9.65 24.28 2.43
N ILE A 216 -10.29 23.96 3.56
CA ILE A 216 -11.47 24.71 4.03
C ILE A 216 -11.12 26.18 4.31
N ARG A 217 -10.00 26.46 4.97
CA ARG A 217 -9.50 27.82 5.19
C ARG A 217 -9.32 28.55 3.86
N PHE A 218 -8.70 27.92 2.88
CA PHE A 218 -8.53 28.49 1.55
C PHE A 218 -9.86 28.86 0.90
N VAL A 219 -10.88 27.99 0.98
CA VAL A 219 -12.23 28.27 0.44
C VAL A 219 -12.90 29.47 1.13
N ILE A 220 -12.66 29.65 2.44
CA ILE A 220 -13.23 30.74 3.23
C ILE A 220 -12.56 32.08 2.91
N THR A 221 -11.22 32.11 2.96
CA THR A 221 -10.45 33.36 2.92
C THR A 221 -10.20 33.84 1.51
N GLU A 222 -10.25 32.93 0.50
CA GLU A 222 -9.85 33.22 -0.89
C GLU A 222 -8.44 33.82 -1.02
N GLU A 223 -7.71 33.86 0.08
CA GLU A 223 -6.32 34.29 0.03
C GLU A 223 -5.50 33.32 -0.74
N SER A 224 -4.76 33.78 -1.73
CA SER A 224 -3.70 33.05 -2.42
C SER A 224 -2.57 32.78 -1.43
N GLN A 225 -2.84 31.86 -0.48
CA GLN A 225 -1.87 31.51 0.54
C GLN A 225 -0.76 30.67 -0.09
N ARG A 226 0.46 30.98 0.33
CA ARG A 226 1.65 30.19 0.05
C ARG A 226 1.42 28.74 0.47
N ARG A 227 1.66 27.76 -0.41
CA ARG A 227 1.83 26.36 -0.01
C ARG A 227 3.10 26.21 0.80
N GLY A 228 3.16 25.18 1.65
CA GLY A 228 4.36 24.79 2.34
C GLY A 228 5.50 24.39 1.38
N SER A 229 6.72 24.37 1.88
CA SER A 229 7.94 23.96 1.18
C SER A 229 8.61 22.79 1.91
N MET A 230 8.93 21.70 1.20
CA MET A 230 9.70 20.60 1.80
C MET A 230 11.07 21.10 2.29
N ASN A 231 11.72 21.97 1.51
CA ASN A 231 13.00 22.56 1.89
C ASN A 231 12.90 23.40 3.17
N GLY A 232 11.82 24.18 3.34
CA GLY A 232 11.53 24.97 4.55
C GLY A 232 11.36 24.07 5.78
N ALA A 233 10.58 22.99 5.65
CA ALA A 233 10.35 22.03 6.72
C ALA A 233 11.64 21.32 7.16
N ILE A 234 12.44 20.85 6.20
CA ILE A 234 13.69 20.18 6.50
C ILE A 234 14.70 21.14 7.11
N ALA A 235 14.76 22.40 6.64
CA ALA A 235 15.59 23.44 7.26
C ALA A 235 15.21 23.67 8.73
N PHE A 236 13.91 23.64 9.05
CA PHE A 236 13.45 23.70 10.44
C PHE A 236 13.92 22.50 11.25
N LEU A 237 13.75 21.28 10.74
CA LEU A 237 14.11 20.04 11.44
C LEU A 237 15.62 19.88 11.63
N VAL A 238 16.42 20.16 10.59
CA VAL A 238 17.88 19.88 10.58
C VAL A 238 18.69 21.02 11.18
N ARG A 239 18.27 22.27 10.99
CA ARG A 239 19.00 23.47 11.45
C ARG A 239 18.42 24.09 12.71
N HIS A 240 17.43 23.46 13.34
CA HIS A 240 16.76 23.95 14.54
C HIS A 240 16.33 25.44 14.41
N LYS A 241 15.80 25.81 13.25
CA LYS A 241 15.26 27.17 13.05
C LYS A 241 14.10 27.41 13.99
N HIS A 242 13.93 28.68 14.39
CA HIS A 242 12.78 29.07 15.20
C HIS A 242 11.46 28.84 14.44
N TRP A 243 10.42 28.49 15.21
CA TRP A 243 9.06 28.40 14.68
C TRP A 243 8.59 29.74 14.13
N ASN A 244 8.05 29.74 12.93
CA ASN A 244 7.46 30.91 12.28
C ASN A 244 6.08 30.56 11.72
N GLU A 245 5.36 31.54 11.20
CA GLU A 245 4.01 31.38 10.65
C GLU A 245 3.89 30.37 9.50
N HIS A 246 4.98 30.12 8.78
CA HIS A 246 5.01 29.19 7.65
C HIS A 246 5.42 27.77 8.06
N THR A 247 6.05 27.59 9.21
CA THR A 247 6.60 26.30 9.65
C THR A 247 5.56 25.18 9.69
N PHE A 248 4.35 25.49 10.15
CA PHE A 248 3.27 24.50 10.18
C PHE A 248 2.89 24.01 8.77
N LYS A 249 2.74 24.93 7.82
CA LYS A 249 2.40 24.57 6.43
C LYS A 249 3.54 23.82 5.74
N ASP A 250 4.78 24.19 6.01
CA ASP A 250 5.97 23.51 5.51
C ASP A 250 6.02 22.06 6.01
N LEU A 251 5.83 21.85 7.32
CA LEU A 251 5.79 20.52 7.92
C LEU A 251 4.61 19.69 7.41
N LEU A 252 3.43 20.25 7.30
CA LEU A 252 2.25 19.56 6.77
C LEU A 252 2.45 19.15 5.31
N HIS A 253 3.08 20.03 4.50
CA HIS A 253 3.44 19.73 3.13
C HIS A 253 4.45 18.57 3.05
N LEU A 254 5.54 18.64 3.83
CA LEU A 254 6.54 17.60 3.90
C LEU A 254 5.93 16.25 4.28
N LEU A 255 5.13 16.21 5.35
CA LEU A 255 4.48 14.99 5.83
C LEU A 255 3.49 14.43 4.80
N SER A 256 2.61 15.26 4.23
CA SER A 256 1.61 14.82 3.25
C SER A 256 2.27 14.17 2.01
N VAL A 257 3.29 14.81 1.46
CA VAL A 257 4.02 14.27 0.30
C VAL A 257 4.78 12.99 0.67
N SER A 258 5.43 12.98 1.83
CA SER A 258 6.22 11.83 2.28
C SER A 258 5.36 10.61 2.58
N LEU A 259 4.17 10.77 3.15
CA LEU A 259 3.22 9.67 3.35
C LEU A 259 2.88 9.00 2.01
N VAL A 260 2.50 9.80 1.00
CA VAL A 260 2.17 9.23 -0.31
C VAL A 260 3.39 8.62 -1.00
N LEU A 261 4.58 9.20 -0.85
CA LEU A 261 5.81 8.59 -1.37
C LEU A 261 6.11 7.23 -0.72
N VAL A 262 6.01 7.13 0.61
CA VAL A 262 6.20 5.85 1.31
C VAL A 262 5.22 4.80 0.81
N MET A 263 3.92 5.15 0.73
CA MET A 263 2.89 4.26 0.19
C MET A 263 3.18 3.85 -1.26
N ALA A 264 3.57 4.80 -2.10
CA ALA A 264 3.83 4.56 -3.51
C ALA A 264 5.06 3.68 -3.75
N ILE A 265 6.16 3.94 -3.04
CA ILE A 265 7.37 3.13 -3.12
C ILE A 265 7.10 1.72 -2.58
N ALA A 266 6.46 1.61 -1.41
CA ALA A 266 6.12 0.31 -0.83
C ALA A 266 5.21 -0.51 -1.76
N MET A 267 4.20 0.12 -2.40
CA MET A 267 3.32 -0.53 -3.36
C MET A 267 4.07 -1.01 -4.61
N ALA A 268 5.03 -0.22 -5.11
CA ALA A 268 5.81 -0.59 -6.30
C ALA A 268 6.73 -1.80 -6.07
N PHE A 269 7.32 -1.94 -4.88
CA PHE A 269 8.29 -3.00 -4.59
C PHE A 269 7.69 -4.24 -3.91
N ASP A 270 6.62 -4.08 -3.13
CA ASP A 270 5.99 -5.13 -2.33
C ASP A 270 4.47 -5.03 -2.40
N GLY A 271 3.96 -5.02 -3.62
CA GLY A 271 2.53 -4.82 -3.89
C GLY A 271 1.63 -6.01 -3.55
N ARG A 272 2.17 -7.25 -3.51
CA ARG A 272 1.34 -8.47 -3.48
C ARG A 272 0.34 -8.53 -2.31
N TYR A 273 0.75 -8.09 -1.14
CA TYR A 273 -0.04 -8.17 0.09
C TYR A 273 -0.50 -6.81 0.63
N ARG A 274 -0.36 -5.73 -0.17
CA ARG A 274 -0.73 -4.36 0.24
C ARG A 274 -2.03 -3.94 -0.39
N ASP A 275 -2.90 -3.36 0.42
CA ASP A 275 -4.12 -2.74 -0.07
C ASP A 275 -3.83 -1.39 -0.75
N PHE A 276 -4.70 -0.99 -1.68
CA PHE A 276 -4.65 0.33 -2.29
C PHE A 276 -5.24 1.36 -1.33
N GLU A 277 -4.39 2.18 -0.70
CA GLU A 277 -4.81 3.18 0.30
C GLU A 277 -5.48 4.40 -0.35
N LEU A 278 -6.59 4.16 -1.07
CA LEU A 278 -7.30 5.17 -1.86
C LEU A 278 -7.84 6.31 -0.99
N GLY A 279 -8.20 6.07 0.27
CA GLY A 279 -8.72 7.10 1.16
C GLY A 279 -7.68 8.17 1.45
N THR A 280 -6.51 7.79 1.92
CA THR A 280 -5.41 8.72 2.25
C THR A 280 -4.90 9.45 1.01
N ILE A 281 -4.53 8.69 -0.02
CA ILE A 281 -3.98 9.25 -1.26
C ILE A 281 -5.03 10.14 -1.93
N GLY A 282 -6.31 9.74 -1.89
CA GLY A 282 -7.42 10.50 -2.47
C GLY A 282 -7.59 11.87 -1.84
N ILE A 283 -7.63 11.95 -0.50
CA ILE A 283 -7.75 13.24 0.20
C ILE A 283 -6.55 14.13 -0.13
N ILE A 284 -5.33 13.59 -0.01
CA ILE A 284 -4.11 14.37 -0.25
C ILE A 284 -4.06 14.85 -1.72
N ALA A 285 -4.22 13.94 -2.68
CA ALA A 285 -4.18 14.28 -4.10
C ALA A 285 -5.27 15.29 -4.49
N PHE A 286 -6.48 15.15 -3.95
CA PHE A 286 -7.58 16.07 -4.20
C PHE A 286 -7.28 17.48 -3.67
N CYS A 287 -6.78 17.61 -2.44
CA CYS A 287 -6.39 18.90 -1.88
C CYS A 287 -5.31 19.57 -2.74
N TYR A 288 -4.27 18.83 -3.12
CA TYR A 288 -3.20 19.37 -3.97
C TYR A 288 -3.68 19.74 -5.37
N PHE A 289 -4.58 18.95 -5.94
CA PHE A 289 -5.18 19.25 -7.23
C PHE A 289 -6.02 20.54 -7.18
N ILE A 290 -6.84 20.74 -6.15
CA ILE A 290 -7.62 21.97 -5.98
C ILE A 290 -6.70 23.17 -5.81
N PHE A 291 -5.67 23.08 -4.96
CA PHE A 291 -4.68 24.15 -4.81
C PHE A 291 -3.98 24.46 -6.14
N PHE A 292 -3.64 23.45 -6.92
CA PHE A 292 -3.00 23.59 -8.22
C PHE A 292 -3.90 24.32 -9.22
N VAL A 293 -5.15 23.87 -9.37
CA VAL A 293 -6.14 24.50 -10.27
C VAL A 293 -6.45 25.93 -9.85
N ALA A 294 -6.53 26.20 -8.55
CA ALA A 294 -6.74 27.54 -8.00
C ALA A 294 -5.50 28.46 -8.13
N GLY A 295 -4.40 27.99 -8.73
CA GLY A 295 -3.19 28.78 -8.94
C GLY A 295 -2.36 29.05 -7.69
N VAL A 296 -2.64 28.34 -6.58
CA VAL A 296 -1.83 28.45 -5.36
C VAL A 296 -0.47 27.84 -5.62
N ARG A 297 0.56 28.69 -5.76
CA ARG A 297 1.92 28.24 -6.12
C ARG A 297 2.64 27.62 -4.93
N LEU A 298 3.46 26.59 -5.19
CA LEU A 298 4.48 26.15 -4.27
C LEU A 298 5.48 27.28 -4.07
N ASN A 299 5.86 27.53 -2.84
CA ASN A 299 6.52 28.79 -2.48
C ASN A 299 7.96 28.91 -2.94
N GLU A 300 8.67 27.92 -3.13
CA GLU A 300 10.02 27.89 -3.70
C GLU A 300 10.14 26.66 -4.59
N ASN A 301 10.73 26.86 -5.74
CA ASN A 301 11.05 25.79 -6.62
C ASN A 301 12.11 24.92 -5.92
N SER A 302 11.72 23.76 -5.41
CA SER A 302 12.63 22.88 -4.73
C SER A 302 12.81 21.61 -5.55
N ILE A 303 14.06 21.14 -5.58
CA ILE A 303 14.42 19.89 -6.23
C ILE A 303 13.68 18.71 -5.57
N LEU A 304 13.35 18.85 -4.28
CA LEU A 304 12.63 17.84 -3.50
C LEU A 304 11.21 17.60 -4.02
N GLU A 305 10.43 18.65 -4.25
CA GLU A 305 9.06 18.53 -4.78
C GLU A 305 9.09 17.92 -6.19
N LYS A 306 9.99 18.40 -7.04
CA LYS A 306 10.09 17.92 -8.42
C LYS A 306 10.49 16.46 -8.51
N THR A 307 11.47 16.04 -7.73
CA THR A 307 11.92 14.65 -7.70
C THR A 307 10.91 13.73 -6.99
N SER A 308 10.19 14.24 -5.99
CA SER A 308 9.06 13.53 -5.39
C SER A 308 7.97 13.26 -6.43
N GLY A 309 7.64 14.26 -7.26
CA GLY A 309 6.72 14.08 -8.39
C GLY A 309 7.21 13.02 -9.38
N LEU A 310 8.49 13.03 -9.73
CA LEU A 310 9.10 12.00 -10.60
C LEU A 310 9.02 10.60 -9.99
N MET A 311 9.33 10.46 -8.69
CA MET A 311 9.22 9.17 -7.99
C MET A 311 7.79 8.63 -8.00
N LEU A 312 6.79 9.50 -7.84
CA LEU A 312 5.38 9.13 -7.94
C LEU A 312 5.01 8.63 -9.35
N PHE A 313 5.49 9.29 -10.40
CA PHE A 313 5.28 8.81 -11.78
C PHE A 313 5.94 7.45 -12.03
N ILE A 314 7.17 7.25 -11.54
CA ILE A 314 7.86 5.95 -11.65
C ILE A 314 7.08 4.88 -10.91
N ALA A 315 6.64 5.13 -9.67
CA ALA A 315 5.83 4.18 -8.90
C ALA A 315 4.51 3.83 -9.60
N ALA A 316 3.84 4.82 -10.20
CA ALA A 316 2.62 4.60 -10.98
C ALA A 316 2.87 3.70 -12.19
N LEU A 317 3.98 3.89 -12.92
CA LEU A 317 4.37 3.03 -14.04
C LEU A 317 4.68 1.59 -13.58
N PHE A 318 5.36 1.43 -12.44
CA PHE A 318 5.60 0.09 -11.86
C PHE A 318 4.29 -0.63 -11.53
N VAL A 319 3.35 0.05 -10.87
CA VAL A 319 2.04 -0.55 -10.56
C VAL A 319 1.29 -0.93 -11.83
N LEU A 320 1.26 -0.07 -12.85
CA LEU A 320 0.63 -0.38 -14.14
C LEU A 320 1.29 -1.56 -14.88
N SER A 321 2.58 -1.81 -14.66
CA SER A 321 3.28 -2.92 -15.30
C SER A 321 2.97 -4.28 -14.65
N HIS A 322 2.51 -4.29 -13.40
CA HIS A 322 2.23 -5.51 -12.63
C HIS A 322 0.73 -5.78 -12.44
N GLU A 323 -0.10 -4.76 -12.60
CA GLU A 323 -1.55 -4.86 -12.45
C GLU A 323 -2.25 -4.74 -13.80
N SER A 324 -3.33 -5.48 -13.96
CA SER A 324 -4.17 -5.35 -15.17
C SER A 324 -4.86 -3.97 -15.22
N ALA A 325 -4.99 -3.43 -16.42
CA ALA A 325 -5.84 -2.26 -16.66
C ALA A 325 -7.33 -2.47 -16.29
N ARG A 326 -7.73 -3.70 -15.97
CA ARG A 326 -9.06 -4.04 -15.49
C ARG A 326 -9.19 -3.97 -13.96
N ASN A 327 -8.07 -3.82 -13.23
CA ASN A 327 -8.09 -3.57 -11.79
C ASN A 327 -8.47 -2.12 -11.52
N SER A 328 -9.74 -1.87 -11.20
CA SER A 328 -10.26 -0.52 -10.96
C SER A 328 -9.63 0.18 -9.75
N PHE A 329 -9.23 -0.57 -8.72
CA PHE A 329 -8.54 -0.01 -7.56
C PHE A 329 -7.12 0.46 -7.92
N ALA A 330 -6.39 -0.34 -8.69
CA ALA A 330 -5.07 0.04 -9.20
C ALA A 330 -5.15 1.28 -10.12
N LEU A 331 -6.13 1.33 -11.04
CA LEU A 331 -6.31 2.49 -11.91
C LEU A 331 -6.62 3.76 -11.13
N ASN A 332 -7.55 3.70 -10.17
CA ASN A 332 -7.88 4.85 -9.32
C ASN A 332 -6.66 5.31 -8.52
N TRP A 333 -5.90 4.37 -7.97
CA TRP A 333 -4.67 4.65 -7.25
C TRP A 333 -3.65 5.37 -8.15
N VAL A 334 -3.42 4.86 -9.36
CA VAL A 334 -2.51 5.46 -10.36
C VAL A 334 -2.94 6.88 -10.72
N VAL A 335 -4.24 7.09 -10.98
CA VAL A 335 -4.77 8.44 -11.29
C VAL A 335 -4.48 9.42 -10.15
N LEU A 336 -4.75 9.05 -8.91
CA LEU A 336 -4.51 9.90 -7.74
C LEU A 336 -3.02 10.22 -7.54
N VAL A 337 -2.15 9.21 -7.68
CA VAL A 337 -0.70 9.38 -7.57
C VAL A 337 -0.16 10.29 -8.68
N VAL A 338 -0.65 10.13 -9.92
CA VAL A 338 -0.27 10.97 -11.05
C VAL A 338 -0.77 12.42 -10.87
N LEU A 339 -1.98 12.62 -10.35
CA LEU A 339 -2.48 13.96 -10.04
C LEU A 339 -1.59 14.68 -9.03
N LEU A 340 -1.20 14.03 -7.95
CA LEU A 340 -0.28 14.59 -6.97
C LEU A 340 1.11 14.82 -7.60
N GLY A 341 1.64 13.84 -8.33
CA GLY A 341 2.91 13.95 -9.04
C GLY A 341 2.95 15.16 -9.96
N THR A 342 1.87 15.41 -10.72
CA THR A 342 1.73 16.59 -11.61
C THR A 342 1.76 17.88 -10.82
N ALA A 343 1.01 17.96 -9.71
CA ALA A 343 0.99 19.15 -8.85
C ALA A 343 2.36 19.48 -8.24
N LEU A 344 3.22 18.47 -8.05
CA LEU A 344 4.60 18.65 -7.55
C LEU A 344 5.60 18.91 -8.67
N TRP A 345 5.42 18.29 -9.86
CA TRP A 345 6.34 18.40 -10.99
C TRP A 345 6.35 19.79 -11.64
N MET A 346 5.25 20.50 -11.67
CA MET A 346 5.12 21.82 -12.32
C MET A 346 5.83 22.96 -11.58
N THR A 347 7.03 22.68 -11.06
CA THR A 347 7.96 23.64 -10.48
C THR A 347 9.02 24.05 -11.53
N LYS A 348 9.61 25.24 -11.41
CA LYS A 348 10.54 25.79 -12.43
C LYS A 348 11.98 25.28 -12.36
N GLU A 349 12.34 24.48 -11.35
CA GLU A 349 13.73 24.08 -11.08
C GLU A 349 14.32 23.09 -12.10
N ARG A 350 15.64 23.18 -12.27
CA ARG A 350 16.43 22.21 -13.04
C ARG A 350 16.92 21.08 -12.11
N LEU A 351 16.95 19.84 -12.63
CA LEU A 351 17.41 18.65 -11.89
C LEU A 351 18.96 18.54 -11.86
N CYS A 352 19.65 19.67 -11.69
CA CYS A 352 21.11 19.67 -11.60
C CYS A 352 21.58 19.11 -10.24
N GLY A 353 22.72 18.44 -10.20
CA GLY A 353 23.33 17.91 -8.96
C GLY A 353 22.88 16.51 -8.53
N LEU A 354 21.85 15.93 -9.16
CA LEU A 354 21.33 14.59 -8.83
C LEU A 354 22.13 13.44 -9.44
N THR A 355 22.92 13.68 -10.48
CA THR A 355 23.56 12.65 -11.30
C THR A 355 24.39 11.67 -10.47
N ASN A 356 25.25 12.17 -9.58
CA ASN A 356 26.08 11.32 -8.74
C ASN A 356 25.25 10.47 -7.76
N THR A 357 24.21 11.06 -7.15
CA THR A 357 23.29 10.35 -6.26
C THR A 357 22.59 9.23 -7.00
N ILE A 358 22.08 9.49 -8.20
CA ILE A 358 21.39 8.49 -9.04
C ILE A 358 22.34 7.35 -9.40
N ILE A 359 23.57 7.66 -9.83
CA ILE A 359 24.58 6.64 -10.19
C ILE A 359 24.88 5.73 -9.00
N ILE A 360 25.12 6.31 -7.82
CA ILE A 360 25.44 5.53 -6.61
C ILE A 360 24.24 4.64 -6.22
N LEU A 361 23.02 5.18 -6.17
CA LEU A 361 21.84 4.40 -5.83
C LEU A 361 21.54 3.31 -6.87
N ALA A 362 21.75 3.59 -8.16
CA ALA A 362 21.62 2.58 -9.21
C ALA A 362 22.64 1.44 -9.07
N ALA A 363 23.91 1.76 -8.74
CA ALA A 363 24.94 0.76 -8.50
C ALA A 363 24.60 -0.14 -7.29
N PHE A 364 24.15 0.45 -6.17
CA PHE A 364 23.69 -0.34 -5.01
C PHE A 364 22.42 -1.13 -5.31
N GLY A 365 21.45 -0.56 -6.03
CA GLY A 365 20.24 -1.27 -6.46
C GLY A 365 20.59 -2.48 -7.32
N PHE A 366 21.52 -2.33 -8.28
CA PHE A 366 22.00 -3.44 -9.10
C PHE A 366 22.72 -4.53 -8.25
N LEU A 367 23.56 -4.13 -7.30
CA LEU A 367 24.24 -5.05 -6.40
C LEU A 367 23.23 -5.89 -5.59
N TRP A 368 22.24 -5.24 -4.98
CA TRP A 368 21.21 -5.93 -4.19
C TRP A 368 20.30 -6.80 -5.05
N TRP A 369 19.96 -6.35 -6.25
CA TRP A 369 19.23 -7.17 -7.23
C TRP A 369 20.02 -8.43 -7.64
N ALA A 370 21.33 -8.29 -7.89
CA ALA A 370 22.19 -9.42 -8.20
C ALA A 370 22.31 -10.40 -7.02
N LEU A 371 22.48 -9.92 -5.78
CA LEU A 371 22.48 -10.76 -4.58
C LEU A 371 21.15 -11.49 -4.39
N LYS A 372 20.01 -10.82 -4.63
CA LYS A 372 18.70 -11.46 -4.60
C LYS A 372 18.61 -12.60 -5.61
N THR A 373 18.90 -12.32 -6.86
CA THR A 373 18.69 -13.29 -7.96
C THR A 373 19.70 -14.44 -7.95
N GLN A 374 20.98 -14.15 -7.66
CA GLN A 374 22.05 -15.14 -7.75
C GLN A 374 22.28 -15.93 -6.46
N VAL A 375 21.91 -15.38 -5.30
CA VAL A 375 22.18 -16.01 -4.02
C VAL A 375 20.90 -16.36 -3.26
N TYR A 376 20.02 -15.39 -3.03
CA TYR A 376 18.89 -15.56 -2.12
C TYR A 376 17.79 -16.45 -2.69
N VAL A 377 17.28 -16.15 -3.91
CA VAL A 377 16.17 -16.89 -4.56
C VAL A 377 16.63 -17.95 -5.56
N ASN A 378 17.92 -18.23 -5.66
CA ASN A 378 18.46 -19.21 -6.61
C ASN A 378 18.12 -20.64 -6.16
N GLU A 379 17.21 -21.32 -6.87
CA GLU A 379 16.75 -22.68 -6.55
C GLU A 379 17.89 -23.70 -6.64
N THR A 380 18.76 -23.59 -7.66
CA THR A 380 19.88 -24.56 -7.81
C THR A 380 20.87 -24.48 -6.66
N LEU A 381 21.04 -23.29 -6.08
CA LEU A 381 21.89 -23.09 -4.92
C LEU A 381 21.29 -23.72 -3.64
N VAL A 382 19.96 -23.87 -3.56
CA VAL A 382 19.30 -24.60 -2.45
C VAL A 382 19.76 -26.04 -2.43
N GLU A 383 19.72 -26.71 -3.58
CA GLU A 383 20.13 -28.10 -3.72
C GLU A 383 21.63 -28.30 -3.41
N VAL A 384 22.48 -27.42 -3.94
CA VAL A 384 23.92 -27.43 -3.64
C VAL A 384 24.19 -27.23 -2.16
N CYS A 385 23.46 -26.33 -1.50
CA CYS A 385 23.64 -26.07 -0.07
C CYS A 385 23.11 -27.18 0.84
N ALA A 386 22.15 -27.95 0.37
CA ALA A 386 21.72 -29.18 1.08
C ALA A 386 22.84 -30.26 1.12
N LEU A 387 23.63 -30.32 0.05
CA LEU A 387 24.75 -31.29 -0.06
C LEU A 387 26.07 -30.78 0.56
N SER A 388 26.31 -29.48 0.54
CA SER A 388 27.57 -28.88 0.97
C SER A 388 27.34 -27.61 1.80
N PRO A 389 26.77 -27.71 3.02
CA PRO A 389 26.33 -26.55 3.82
C PRO A 389 27.49 -25.65 4.29
N ASN A 390 28.72 -26.15 4.36
CA ASN A 390 29.89 -25.41 4.84
C ASN A 390 30.60 -24.61 3.75
N SER A 391 30.14 -24.63 2.51
CA SER A 391 30.73 -23.82 1.45
C SER A 391 30.49 -22.30 1.73
N PHE A 392 31.41 -21.45 1.32
CA PHE A 392 31.32 -19.98 1.52
C PHE A 392 30.00 -19.40 1.01
N ILE A 393 29.56 -19.82 -0.19
CA ILE A 393 28.33 -19.31 -0.80
C ILE A 393 27.08 -19.73 0.00
N CYS A 394 27.08 -20.91 0.59
CA CYS A 394 25.97 -21.41 1.39
C CYS A 394 25.91 -20.75 2.76
N GLN A 395 27.07 -20.46 3.37
CA GLN A 395 27.15 -19.64 4.58
C GLN A 395 26.69 -18.19 4.30
N LEU A 396 27.11 -17.61 3.18
CA LEU A 396 26.66 -16.27 2.76
C LEU A 396 25.12 -16.25 2.60
N ARG A 397 24.56 -17.26 1.94
CA ARG A 397 23.09 -17.39 1.79
C ARG A 397 22.39 -17.51 3.14
N PHE A 398 22.90 -18.32 4.05
CA PHE A 398 22.35 -18.48 5.40
C PHE A 398 22.31 -17.14 6.16
N TRP A 399 23.44 -16.40 6.18
CA TRP A 399 23.52 -15.11 6.85
C TRP A 399 22.64 -14.06 6.16
N LEU A 400 22.58 -14.06 4.83
CA LEU A 400 21.71 -13.18 4.07
C LEU A 400 20.22 -13.46 4.39
N SER A 401 19.82 -14.74 4.42
CA SER A 401 18.45 -15.13 4.78
C SER A 401 18.07 -14.68 6.19
N LYS A 402 18.98 -14.85 7.16
CA LYS A 402 18.78 -14.39 8.54
C LYS A 402 18.68 -12.86 8.62
N ALA A 403 19.53 -12.13 7.88
CA ALA A 403 19.51 -10.69 7.83
C ALA A 403 18.21 -10.16 7.18
N VAL A 404 17.75 -10.82 6.12
CA VAL A 404 16.48 -10.51 5.44
C VAL A 404 15.31 -10.79 6.38
N TYR A 405 15.23 -11.96 6.99
CA TYR A 405 14.12 -12.32 7.89
C TYR A 405 13.92 -11.30 9.03
N ASN A 406 15.01 -10.75 9.57
CA ASN A 406 14.96 -9.75 10.65
C ASN A 406 14.98 -8.30 10.16
N ASP A 407 14.91 -8.05 8.85
CA ASP A 407 15.07 -6.72 8.22
C ASP A 407 16.25 -5.90 8.79
N MET A 408 17.39 -6.55 8.98
CA MET A 408 18.57 -5.89 9.59
C MET A 408 19.03 -4.67 8.79
N ALA A 409 18.89 -4.70 7.46
CA ALA A 409 19.23 -3.58 6.60
C ALA A 409 18.32 -2.38 6.79
N GLY A 410 17.01 -2.61 6.96
CA GLY A 410 16.03 -1.57 7.24
C GLY A 410 16.28 -0.91 8.60
N TRP A 411 16.50 -1.69 9.64
CA TRP A 411 16.81 -1.16 10.98
C TRP A 411 18.12 -0.38 11.03
N LEU A 412 19.19 -0.91 10.41
CA LEU A 412 20.46 -0.18 10.32
C LEU A 412 20.32 1.10 9.49
N GLY A 413 19.59 1.04 8.39
CA GLY A 413 19.24 2.20 7.57
C GLY A 413 18.50 3.27 8.37
N LEU A 414 17.52 2.86 9.20
CA LEU A 414 16.79 3.77 10.07
C LEU A 414 17.71 4.47 11.08
N LEU A 415 18.61 3.74 11.71
CA LEU A 415 19.61 4.34 12.61
C LEU A 415 20.47 5.36 11.88
N LEU A 416 21.02 5.01 10.71
CA LEU A 416 21.87 5.91 9.92
C LEU A 416 21.11 7.16 9.48
N VAL A 417 19.85 7.06 9.07
CA VAL A 417 19.07 8.22 8.65
C VAL A 417 18.74 9.13 9.84
N VAL A 418 18.44 8.59 11.01
CA VAL A 418 18.24 9.39 12.22
C VAL A 418 19.51 10.19 12.56
N PHE A 419 20.67 9.54 12.59
CA PHE A 419 21.95 10.24 12.78
C PHE A 419 22.22 11.27 11.69
N SER A 420 21.87 10.98 10.45
CA SER A 420 21.98 11.90 9.34
C SER A 420 21.10 13.15 9.51
N LEU A 421 19.86 12.99 9.97
CA LEU A 421 18.94 14.09 10.27
C LEU A 421 19.49 14.97 11.40
N MET A 422 20.03 14.37 12.46
CA MET A 422 20.61 15.12 13.58
C MET A 422 21.85 15.93 13.20
N ARG A 423 22.69 15.44 12.31
CA ARG A 423 23.99 16.06 11.92
C ARG A 423 23.96 16.67 10.52
N GLY A 424 22.92 16.48 9.75
CA GLY A 424 22.79 16.97 8.38
C GLY A 424 23.84 16.38 7.42
N THR A 425 24.30 15.13 7.61
CA THR A 425 25.39 14.55 6.84
C THR A 425 24.89 13.82 5.60
N TYR A 426 25.29 14.30 4.42
CA TYR A 426 24.94 13.71 3.11
C TYR A 426 25.35 12.23 3.01
N PHE A 427 26.56 11.90 3.45
CA PHE A 427 27.11 10.55 3.31
C PHE A 427 26.29 9.50 4.07
N LEU A 428 25.90 9.78 5.33
CA LEU A 428 25.08 8.85 6.12
C LEU A 428 23.67 8.68 5.53
N ALA A 429 23.10 9.76 4.99
CA ALA A 429 21.81 9.68 4.30
C ALA A 429 21.88 8.79 3.05
N LEU A 430 22.96 8.93 2.26
CA LEU A 430 23.18 8.11 1.07
C LEU A 430 23.41 6.64 1.42
N MET A 431 24.15 6.34 2.49
CA MET A 431 24.30 4.98 3.00
C MET A 431 22.96 4.40 3.47
N ALA A 432 22.15 5.18 4.20
CA ALA A 432 20.83 4.77 4.63
C ALA A 432 19.92 4.43 3.44
N MET A 433 19.90 5.29 2.40
CA MET A 433 19.16 5.02 1.17
C MET A 433 19.67 3.77 0.44
N SER A 434 20.97 3.52 0.42
CA SER A 434 21.54 2.31 -0.19
C SER A 434 21.13 1.05 0.54
N LEU A 435 21.08 1.06 1.88
CA LEU A 435 20.57 -0.04 2.69
C LEU A 435 19.06 -0.21 2.54
N SER A 436 18.31 0.87 2.40
CA SER A 436 16.87 0.80 2.16
C SER A 436 16.51 0.09 0.86
N LEU A 437 17.36 0.20 -0.17
CA LEU A 437 17.18 -0.55 -1.42
C LEU A 437 17.25 -2.07 -1.19
N SER A 438 18.07 -2.56 -0.24
CA SER A 438 18.07 -3.98 0.10
C SER A 438 16.76 -4.41 0.75
N SER A 439 16.23 -3.63 1.71
CA SER A 439 14.91 -3.90 2.31
C SER A 439 13.80 -3.91 1.26
N LEU A 440 13.76 -2.92 0.38
CA LEU A 440 12.77 -2.83 -0.70
C LEU A 440 12.84 -4.04 -1.65
N LEU A 441 14.02 -4.45 -2.06
CA LEU A 441 14.21 -5.56 -2.99
C LEU A 441 14.03 -6.94 -2.31
N LEU A 442 14.18 -7.03 -0.99
CA LEU A 442 14.16 -8.27 -0.22
C LEU A 442 12.89 -8.40 0.67
N PHE A 443 11.75 -7.85 0.20
CA PHE A 443 10.42 -8.04 0.77
C PHE A 443 10.06 -7.26 2.04
N HIS A 444 10.83 -6.23 2.41
CA HIS A 444 10.52 -5.33 3.53
C HIS A 444 10.12 -3.92 3.05
N GLY A 445 9.08 -3.86 2.22
CA GLY A 445 8.71 -2.65 1.49
C GLY A 445 8.40 -1.43 2.37
N THR A 446 7.76 -1.59 3.54
CA THR A 446 7.40 -0.45 4.40
C THR A 446 8.63 0.20 5.02
N MET A 447 9.47 -0.57 5.70
CA MET A 447 10.67 -0.06 6.36
C MET A 447 11.63 0.54 5.34
N GLY A 448 11.88 -0.18 4.23
CA GLY A 448 12.70 0.32 3.14
C GLY A 448 12.19 1.65 2.57
N ALA A 449 10.88 1.80 2.34
CA ALA A 449 10.30 3.04 1.82
C ALA A 449 10.44 4.21 2.81
N ILE A 450 10.20 3.98 4.11
CA ILE A 450 10.38 5.01 5.15
C ILE A 450 11.84 5.49 5.18
N VAL A 451 12.79 4.58 5.26
CA VAL A 451 14.22 4.92 5.31
C VAL A 451 14.67 5.64 4.04
N PHE A 452 14.18 5.20 2.87
CA PHE A 452 14.49 5.85 1.59
C PHE A 452 13.99 7.30 1.56
N VAL A 453 12.75 7.54 1.94
CA VAL A 453 12.15 8.89 1.92
C VAL A 453 12.81 9.81 2.93
N LEU A 454 13.11 9.35 4.14
CA LEU A 454 13.83 10.13 5.15
C LEU A 454 15.27 10.44 4.70
N GLY A 455 15.97 9.49 4.10
CA GLY A 455 17.29 9.71 3.50
C GLY A 455 17.24 10.73 2.37
N TRP A 456 16.22 10.66 1.54
CA TRP A 456 15.97 11.62 0.48
C TRP A 456 15.75 13.05 1.00
N TRP A 457 15.13 13.25 2.16
CA TRP A 457 15.01 14.58 2.76
C TRP A 457 16.38 15.25 2.95
N VAL A 458 17.35 14.50 3.51
CA VAL A 458 18.68 15.06 3.78
C VAL A 458 19.46 15.26 2.49
N VAL A 459 19.46 14.26 1.60
CA VAL A 459 20.17 14.32 0.31
C VAL A 459 19.62 15.46 -0.55
N GLY A 460 18.32 15.52 -0.76
CA GLY A 460 17.70 16.57 -1.57
C GLY A 460 17.86 17.97 -1.00
N TYR A 461 17.77 18.10 0.34
CA TYR A 461 18.03 19.36 1.02
C TYR A 461 19.47 19.85 0.82
N ARG A 462 20.47 18.95 0.90
CA ARG A 462 21.87 19.29 0.69
C ARG A 462 22.14 19.68 -0.75
N ILE A 463 21.60 18.95 -1.73
CA ILE A 463 21.73 19.29 -3.14
C ILE A 463 21.12 20.67 -3.41
N ASN A 464 19.90 20.92 -2.90
CA ASN A 464 19.19 22.18 -3.12
C ASN A 464 19.92 23.40 -2.52
N ASN A 465 20.68 23.22 -1.44
CA ASN A 465 21.43 24.31 -0.77
C ASN A 465 22.91 24.38 -1.18
N SER A 466 23.39 23.49 -2.05
CA SER A 466 24.73 23.55 -2.64
C SER A 466 24.76 24.18 -4.03
N LEU A 467 23.60 24.36 -4.61
CA LEU A 467 23.35 25.09 -5.86
C LEU A 467 22.94 26.53 -5.59
#